data_d4130048ef02475d7353f3c71fbf1757
#
_entry.id   d4130048ef02475d7353f3c71fbf1757
#
_cell.length_a   1.000
_cell.length_b   1.000
_cell.length_c   1.000
_cell.angle_alpha   90.00
_cell.angle_beta   90.00
_cell.angle_gamma   90.00
#
_symmetry.space_group_name_H-M   'P 1'
#
loop_
_entity.id
_entity.type
_entity.pdbx_description
1 polymer ?
#
loop_
_entity_poly.entity_id
_entity_poly.type
_entity_poly.pdbx_seq_one_letter_code
_entity_poly.pdbx_strand_id
1 'polypeptide(L)'
;IYSLPFKENYFDLILCNHVLEHIEDDNKALNELHRVIKNKGILIAQIPLDKNLKKTFENKEIINRRDRNKYFGQYDHVRIYGLDFYKRLSNSGFKPKKVDFLKKISTKEKIKYCLPKDEEIPVGIAIK
;
A
#
# COMPACT_ATOMS: atom_id res chain seq x y z
N ILE A 1 3.12 12.16 -6.50
CA ILE A 1 3.02 10.77 -6.97
C ILE A 1 2.11 10.62 -8.20
N TYR A 2 1.28 11.60 -8.55
CA TYR A 2 0.39 11.54 -9.71
C TYR A 2 1.07 11.75 -11.07
N SER A 3 2.31 12.25 -11.07
CA SER A 3 3.13 12.46 -12.25
C SER A 3 4.60 12.44 -11.82
N LEU A 4 5.22 11.27 -11.92
CA LEU A 4 6.60 11.08 -11.55
C LEU A 4 7.52 11.48 -12.72
N PRO A 5 8.65 12.16 -12.48
CA PRO A 5 9.56 12.65 -13.51
C PRO A 5 10.44 11.54 -14.11
N PHE A 6 9.85 10.36 -14.30
CA PHE A 6 10.53 9.18 -14.85
C PHE A 6 9.80 8.69 -16.10
N LYS A 7 10.54 8.17 -17.05
CA LYS A 7 9.97 7.51 -18.23
C LYS A 7 9.28 6.20 -17.84
N GLU A 8 8.44 5.69 -18.73
CA GLU A 8 7.84 4.37 -18.58
C GLU A 8 8.90 3.27 -18.47
N ASN A 9 8.58 2.21 -17.74
CA ASN A 9 9.44 1.03 -17.59
C ASN A 9 10.86 1.36 -17.10
N TYR A 10 10.95 2.21 -16.08
CA TYR A 10 12.22 2.67 -15.56
C TYR A 10 12.74 1.80 -14.41
N PHE A 11 11.87 1.47 -13.43
CA PHE A 11 12.26 0.78 -12.21
C PHE A 11 12.01 -0.72 -12.24
N ASP A 12 12.94 -1.50 -11.69
CA ASP A 12 12.75 -2.94 -11.44
C ASP A 12 12.01 -3.19 -10.12
N LEU A 13 12.20 -2.28 -9.14
CA LEU A 13 11.61 -2.35 -7.81
C LEU A 13 11.17 -0.95 -7.37
N ILE A 14 9.96 -0.87 -6.82
CA ILE A 14 9.44 0.34 -6.16
C ILE A 14 9.08 -0.01 -4.73
N LEU A 15 9.55 0.79 -3.77
CA LEU A 15 9.12 0.76 -2.38
C LEU A 15 8.19 1.95 -2.14
N CYS A 16 6.93 1.67 -1.86
CA CYS A 16 5.91 2.66 -1.56
C CYS A 16 5.35 2.39 -0.16
N ASN A 17 6.07 2.88 0.85
CA ASN A 17 5.79 2.58 2.24
C ASN A 17 5.15 3.79 2.92
N HIS A 18 3.96 3.61 3.50
CA HIS A 18 3.22 4.64 4.21
C HIS A 18 3.04 5.93 3.38
N VAL A 19 2.57 5.77 2.14
CA VAL A 19 2.31 6.86 1.20
C VAL A 19 0.85 6.88 0.75
N LEU A 20 0.32 5.73 0.36
CA LEU A 20 -0.98 5.65 -0.33
C LEU A 20 -2.16 6.03 0.57
N GLU A 21 -2.05 5.85 1.88
CA GLU A 21 -3.07 6.25 2.85
C GLU A 21 -3.24 7.77 2.97
N HIS A 22 -2.25 8.53 2.50
CA HIS A 22 -2.27 10.00 2.49
C HIS A 22 -2.74 10.58 1.15
N ILE A 23 -2.87 9.74 0.11
CA ILE A 23 -3.13 10.17 -1.26
C ILE A 23 -4.63 10.14 -1.55
N GLU A 24 -5.23 11.27 -1.94
CA GLU A 24 -6.67 11.40 -2.21
C GLU A 24 -7.15 10.42 -3.32
N ASP A 25 -6.41 10.29 -4.41
CA ASP A 25 -6.69 9.36 -5.52
C ASP A 25 -5.62 8.29 -5.63
N ASP A 26 -5.75 7.24 -4.81
CA ASP A 26 -4.78 6.13 -4.79
C ASP A 26 -4.76 5.32 -6.09
N ASN A 27 -5.90 5.24 -6.82
CA ASN A 27 -5.94 4.57 -8.11
C ASN A 27 -5.07 5.29 -9.14
N LYS A 28 -5.13 6.62 -9.17
CA LYS A 28 -4.26 7.42 -10.04
C LYS A 28 -2.79 7.26 -9.66
N ALA A 29 -2.49 7.22 -8.36
CA ALA A 29 -1.14 6.97 -7.87
C ALA A 29 -0.64 5.58 -8.26
N LEU A 30 -1.45 4.53 -8.08
CA LEU A 30 -1.11 3.16 -8.45
C LEU A 30 -0.88 3.01 -9.96
N ASN A 31 -1.71 3.66 -10.79
CA ASN A 31 -1.53 3.67 -12.24
C ASN A 31 -0.21 4.34 -12.65
N GLU A 32 0.18 5.41 -11.95
CA GLU A 32 1.45 6.08 -12.22
C GLU A 32 2.66 5.22 -11.78
N LEU A 33 2.56 4.55 -10.63
CA LEU A 33 3.56 3.56 -10.22
C LEU A 33 3.67 2.42 -11.23
N HIS A 34 2.53 1.97 -11.78
CA HIS A 34 2.53 0.95 -12.84
C HIS A 34 3.16 1.46 -14.14
N ARG A 35 2.96 2.73 -14.49
CA ARG A 35 3.59 3.31 -15.69
C ARG A 35 5.11 3.27 -15.60
N VAL A 36 5.68 3.67 -14.48
CA VAL A 36 7.14 3.81 -14.32
C VAL A 36 7.87 2.51 -13.96
N ILE A 37 7.16 1.49 -13.49
CA ILE A 37 7.77 0.19 -13.20
C ILE A 37 7.88 -0.65 -14.48
N LYS A 38 8.92 -1.47 -14.60
CA LYS A 38 9.10 -2.42 -15.71
C LYS A 38 8.09 -3.55 -15.69
N ASN A 39 7.88 -4.20 -16.83
CA ASN A 39 7.15 -5.48 -16.85
C ASN A 39 7.85 -6.49 -15.93
N LYS A 40 7.07 -7.20 -15.12
CA LYS A 40 7.54 -8.10 -14.05
C LYS A 40 8.30 -7.40 -12.90
N GLY A 41 8.39 -6.07 -12.90
CA GLY A 41 8.91 -5.30 -11.78
C GLY A 41 8.05 -5.46 -10.53
N ILE A 42 8.63 -5.24 -9.37
CA ILE A 42 8.01 -5.50 -8.08
C ILE A 42 7.66 -4.18 -7.40
N LEU A 43 6.40 -4.01 -7.02
CA LEU A 43 5.94 -2.96 -6.12
C LEU A 43 5.75 -3.56 -4.72
N ILE A 44 6.43 -3.02 -3.71
CA ILE A 44 6.14 -3.27 -2.31
C ILE A 44 5.34 -2.08 -1.81
N ALA A 45 4.07 -2.32 -1.45
CA ALA A 45 3.13 -1.29 -1.00
C ALA A 45 2.80 -1.52 0.48
N GLN A 46 3.66 -1.06 1.37
CA GLN A 46 3.39 -1.14 2.80
C GLN A 46 2.40 -0.04 3.18
N ILE A 47 1.24 -0.45 3.65
CA ILE A 47 0.12 0.40 4.06
C ILE A 47 -0.45 -0.13 5.38
N PRO A 48 -1.11 0.70 6.19
CA PRO A 48 -1.92 0.24 7.31
C PRO A 48 -3.14 -0.54 6.79
N LEU A 49 -3.03 -1.86 6.73
CA LEU A 49 -4.09 -2.76 6.24
C LEU A 49 -4.87 -3.34 7.42
N ASP A 50 -6.15 -3.00 7.55
CA ASP A 50 -7.04 -3.65 8.49
C ASP A 50 -7.66 -4.92 7.88
N LYS A 51 -7.21 -6.09 8.34
CA LYS A 51 -7.67 -7.39 7.86
C LYS A 51 -9.13 -7.71 8.21
N ASN A 52 -9.73 -6.96 9.16
CA ASN A 52 -11.13 -7.11 9.54
C ASN A 52 -12.04 -6.36 8.56
N LEU A 53 -11.52 -5.41 7.81
CA LEU A 53 -12.26 -4.67 6.80
C LEU A 53 -12.22 -5.39 5.45
N LYS A 54 -13.39 -5.79 4.94
CA LYS A 54 -13.51 -6.31 3.57
C LYS A 54 -13.32 -5.22 2.51
N LYS A 55 -13.76 -4.00 2.84
CA LYS A 55 -13.63 -2.79 2.00
C LYS A 55 -12.88 -1.71 2.74
N THR A 56 -12.06 -1.00 1.99
CA THR A 56 -11.39 0.23 2.44
C THR A 56 -12.44 1.23 2.94
N PHE A 57 -12.22 1.73 4.14
CA PHE A 57 -13.02 2.81 4.70
C PHE A 57 -12.42 4.14 4.28
N GLU A 58 -13.16 4.92 3.52
CA GLU A 58 -12.82 6.27 3.08
C GLU A 58 -14.08 7.13 3.03
N ASN A 59 -13.97 8.37 3.47
CA ASN A 59 -15.06 9.35 3.43
C ASN A 59 -14.50 10.74 3.14
N LYS A 60 -14.87 11.31 2.00
CA LYS A 60 -14.41 12.63 1.54
C LYS A 60 -14.90 13.80 2.40
N GLU A 61 -15.94 13.60 3.20
CA GLU A 61 -16.47 14.62 4.14
C GLU A 61 -15.57 14.78 5.38
N ILE A 62 -14.71 13.78 5.68
CA ILE A 62 -13.77 13.82 6.81
C ILE A 62 -12.52 14.60 6.36
N ILE A 63 -12.56 15.93 6.52
CA ILE A 63 -11.51 16.82 6.04
C ILE A 63 -10.63 17.41 7.15
N ASN A 64 -11.18 17.58 8.36
CA ASN A 64 -10.44 18.20 9.45
C ASN A 64 -9.53 17.19 10.18
N ARG A 65 -8.43 17.68 10.74
CA ARG A 65 -7.40 16.86 11.41
C ARG A 65 -7.93 16.04 12.57
N ARG A 66 -8.86 16.57 13.36
CA ARG A 66 -9.41 15.87 14.54
C ARG A 66 -10.23 14.65 14.11
N ASP A 67 -11.08 14.82 13.10
CA ASP A 67 -11.91 13.72 12.60
C ASP A 67 -11.06 12.69 11.84
N ARG A 68 -10.08 13.12 11.03
CA ARG A 68 -9.13 12.18 10.41
C ARG A 68 -8.41 11.33 11.48
N ASN A 69 -7.92 11.95 12.54
CA ASN A 69 -7.28 11.23 13.64
C ASN A 69 -8.23 10.23 14.31
N LYS A 70 -9.49 10.61 14.50
CA LYS A 70 -10.54 9.76 15.10
C LYS A 70 -10.92 8.58 14.20
N TYR A 71 -11.14 8.83 12.92
CA TYR A 71 -11.70 7.83 11.99
C TYR A 71 -10.64 7.03 11.22
N PHE A 72 -9.48 7.62 10.94
CA PHE A 72 -8.41 7.00 10.17
C PHE A 72 -7.14 6.72 10.99
N GLY A 73 -7.12 7.08 12.26
CA GLY A 73 -6.02 6.82 13.17
C GLY A 73 -4.86 7.83 13.10
N GLN A 74 -4.84 8.72 12.10
CA GLN A 74 -3.83 9.76 11.94
C GLN A 74 -4.42 10.99 11.25
N TYR A 75 -3.91 12.18 11.60
CA TYR A 75 -4.50 13.47 11.19
C TYR A 75 -4.43 13.77 9.69
N ASP A 76 -3.56 13.11 8.97
CA ASP A 76 -3.31 13.29 7.53
C ASP A 76 -3.65 12.04 6.70
N HIS A 77 -4.12 10.96 7.33
CA HIS A 77 -4.72 9.84 6.61
C HIS A 77 -6.05 10.24 5.99
N VAL A 78 -6.37 9.68 4.84
CA VAL A 78 -7.65 9.88 4.13
C VAL A 78 -8.45 8.59 4.04
N ARG A 79 -7.88 7.46 4.51
CA ARG A 79 -8.52 6.14 4.52
C ARG A 79 -7.87 5.16 5.49
N ILE A 80 -8.61 4.08 5.76
CA ILE A 80 -8.08 2.82 6.32
C ILE A 80 -8.29 1.75 5.26
N TYR A 81 -7.22 1.13 4.80
CA TYR A 81 -7.30 0.08 3.80
C TYR A 81 -7.90 -1.20 4.35
N GLY A 82 -8.81 -1.79 3.57
CA GLY A 82 -9.34 -3.13 3.77
C GLY A 82 -8.74 -4.13 2.78
N LEU A 83 -9.23 -5.37 2.82
CA LEU A 83 -8.77 -6.47 1.95
C LEU A 83 -8.98 -6.21 0.45
N ASP A 84 -9.86 -5.27 0.08
CA ASP A 84 -10.08 -4.83 -1.29
C ASP A 84 -8.88 -4.06 -1.90
N PHE A 85 -7.86 -3.73 -1.10
CA PHE A 85 -6.61 -3.15 -1.61
C PHE A 85 -5.95 -4.04 -2.66
N TYR A 86 -6.02 -5.37 -2.49
CA TYR A 86 -5.51 -6.30 -3.50
C TYR A 86 -6.24 -6.20 -4.84
N LYS A 87 -7.54 -5.88 -4.81
CA LYS A 87 -8.32 -5.60 -6.02
C LYS A 87 -7.91 -4.26 -6.65
N ARG A 88 -7.61 -3.22 -5.84
CA ARG A 88 -7.07 -1.95 -6.34
C ARG A 88 -5.75 -2.16 -7.07
N LEU A 89 -4.83 -2.96 -6.50
CA LEU A 89 -3.60 -3.37 -7.19
C LEU A 89 -3.87 -4.06 -8.53
N SER A 90 -4.80 -5.02 -8.54
CA SER A 90 -5.16 -5.74 -9.77
C SER A 90 -5.72 -4.81 -10.84
N ASN A 91 -6.60 -3.90 -10.46
CA ASN A 91 -7.22 -2.94 -11.38
C ASN A 91 -6.19 -1.96 -11.98
N SER A 92 -5.06 -1.74 -11.30
CA SER A 92 -3.97 -0.89 -11.76
C SER A 92 -2.85 -1.65 -12.50
N GLY A 93 -3.10 -2.89 -12.95
CA GLY A 93 -2.18 -3.67 -13.77
C GLY A 93 -1.16 -4.50 -12.99
N PHE A 94 -1.31 -4.62 -11.68
CA PHE A 94 -0.43 -5.48 -10.89
C PHE A 94 -1.08 -6.83 -10.61
N LYS A 95 -0.29 -7.90 -10.63
CA LYS A 95 -0.66 -9.20 -10.05
C LYS A 95 -0.34 -9.16 -8.55
N PRO A 96 -1.35 -9.10 -7.67
CA PRO A 96 -1.10 -8.96 -6.24
C PRO A 96 -0.57 -10.27 -5.65
N LYS A 97 0.31 -10.13 -4.65
CA LYS A 97 0.78 -11.22 -3.80
C LYS A 97 0.68 -10.81 -2.35
N LYS A 98 0.24 -11.72 -1.51
CA LYS A 98 0.34 -11.62 -0.05
C LYS A 98 1.66 -12.21 0.38
N VAL A 99 2.49 -11.41 1.04
CA VAL A 99 3.77 -11.89 1.55
C VAL A 99 3.74 -11.83 3.06
N ASP A 100 3.67 -13.00 3.67
CA ASP A 100 3.85 -13.16 5.11
C ASP A 100 5.35 -13.33 5.40
N PHE A 101 6.03 -12.20 5.42
CA PHE A 101 7.47 -12.16 5.66
C PHE A 101 7.84 -12.65 7.06
N LEU A 102 6.97 -12.39 8.02
CA LEU A 102 7.24 -12.71 9.44
C LEU A 102 7.28 -14.21 9.74
N LYS A 103 6.66 -15.05 8.89
CA LYS A 103 6.75 -16.52 9.05
C LYS A 103 8.17 -17.05 8.90
N LYS A 104 9.03 -16.33 8.18
CA LYS A 104 10.41 -16.74 7.91
C LYS A 104 11.41 -16.23 8.97
N ILE A 105 10.96 -15.36 9.88
CA ILE A 105 11.80 -14.70 10.88
C ILE A 105 11.64 -15.43 12.22
N SER A 106 12.75 -15.77 12.85
CA SER A 106 12.76 -16.44 14.16
C SER A 106 12.15 -15.54 15.25
N THR A 107 11.60 -16.14 16.30
CA THR A 107 11.05 -15.41 17.45
C THR A 107 12.09 -14.48 18.09
N LYS A 108 13.35 -14.93 18.16
CA LYS A 108 14.46 -14.14 18.71
C LYS A 108 14.71 -12.86 17.88
N GLU A 109 14.68 -12.97 16.56
CA GLU A 109 14.84 -11.82 15.66
C GLU A 109 13.62 -10.89 15.72
N LYS A 110 12.40 -11.43 15.79
CA LYS A 110 11.19 -10.61 15.97
C LYS A 110 11.26 -9.74 17.22
N ILE A 111 11.71 -10.31 18.34
CA ILE A 111 11.91 -9.57 19.59
C ILE A 111 13.04 -8.54 19.42
N LYS A 112 14.20 -8.98 18.90
CA LYS A 112 15.37 -8.11 18.72
C LYS A 112 15.08 -6.88 17.87
N TYR A 113 14.29 -7.02 16.82
CA TYR A 113 13.97 -5.93 15.86
C TYR A 113 12.61 -5.30 16.10
N CYS A 114 11.95 -5.62 17.22
CA CYS A 114 10.61 -5.10 17.57
C CYS A 114 9.59 -5.25 16.42
N LEU A 115 9.65 -6.38 15.69
CA LEU A 115 8.75 -6.62 14.57
C LEU A 115 7.33 -6.92 15.09
N PRO A 116 6.29 -6.48 14.37
CA PRO A 116 4.90 -6.77 14.73
C PRO A 116 4.65 -8.28 14.69
N LYS A 117 3.67 -8.75 15.46
CA LYS A 117 3.34 -10.19 15.53
C LYS A 117 2.74 -10.70 14.22
N ASP A 118 2.02 -9.85 13.51
CA ASP A 118 1.23 -10.21 12.35
C ASP A 118 1.11 -9.01 11.41
N GLU A 119 2.01 -8.92 10.44
CA GLU A 119 1.97 -7.91 9.40
C GLU A 119 1.93 -8.58 8.03
N GLU A 120 1.00 -8.17 7.21
CA GLU A 120 0.87 -8.57 5.81
C GLU A 120 1.29 -7.40 4.93
N ILE A 121 2.34 -7.60 4.16
CA ILE A 121 2.84 -6.57 3.23
C ILE A 121 2.31 -6.88 1.83
N PRO A 122 1.43 -6.05 1.27
CA PRO A 122 0.98 -6.19 -0.10
C PRO A 122 2.12 -5.99 -1.10
N VAL A 123 2.24 -6.93 -2.03
CA VAL A 123 3.21 -6.89 -3.11
C VAL A 123 2.48 -6.98 -4.44
N GLY A 124 2.83 -6.13 -5.40
CA GLY A 124 2.32 -6.17 -6.77
C GLY A 124 3.43 -6.55 -7.74
N ILE A 125 3.17 -7.48 -8.66
CA ILE A 125 4.04 -7.75 -9.80
C ILE A 125 3.41 -7.08 -11.02
N ALA A 126 4.10 -6.15 -11.66
CA ALA A 126 3.60 -5.45 -12.83
C ALA A 126 3.39 -6.39 -14.01
N ILE A 127 2.23 -6.28 -14.66
CA ILE A 127 1.88 -7.02 -15.88
C ILE A 127 1.62 -5.98 -16.97
N LYS A 128 2.39 -6.07 -18.05
CA LYS A 128 2.28 -5.19 -19.23
C LYS A 128 2.21 -6.02 -20.50
#